data_eb3af33f5b2d9cf062ba8146448ef42c
#
_entry.id   eb3af33f5b2d9cf062ba8146448ef42c
#
_cell.length_a   1.000
_cell.length_b   1.000
_cell.length_c   1.000
_cell.angle_alpha   90.00
_cell.angle_beta   90.00
_cell.angle_gamma   90.00
#
_symmetry.space_group_name_H-M   'P 1'
#
loop_
_entity.id
_entity.type
_entity.pdbx_description
1 polymer ?
#
loop_
_entity_poly.entity_id
_entity_poly.type
_entity_poly.pdbx_seq_one_letter_code
_entity_poly.pdbx_strand_id
1 'polypeptide(L)'
;NQNDPEVARYIIQNTLWWVAMTGIDGIRQDTWPYVPRAYFRDWMAAIKREFPTLRVVGEVLDGDPTMIAFHQGGVTQWDGIDVGVDALFDFPLFYPFRNAFARGRSLREVPQMLARDRLYRDPASMVTLVG
;
A
#
# COMPACT_ATOMS: atom_id res chain seq x y z
N ASN A 1 -5.41 -0.21 19.76
CA ASN A 1 -4.81 1.08 19.38
C ASN A 1 -3.31 0.91 19.19
N GLN A 2 -2.81 1.04 17.96
CA GLN A 2 -1.40 0.80 17.60
C GLN A 2 -0.43 1.87 18.16
N ASN A 3 -0.95 2.92 18.79
CA ASN A 3 -0.14 3.87 19.56
C ASN A 3 0.29 3.31 20.93
N ASP A 4 -0.35 2.25 21.40
CA ASP A 4 0.06 1.52 22.58
C ASP A 4 1.20 0.55 22.20
N PRO A 5 2.39 0.66 22.82
CA PRO A 5 3.56 -0.16 22.45
C PRO A 5 3.35 -1.67 22.66
N GLU A 6 2.56 -2.06 23.66
CA GLU A 6 2.28 -3.48 23.90
C GLU A 6 1.33 -4.04 22.85
N VAL A 7 0.28 -3.28 22.49
CA VAL A 7 -0.63 -3.64 21.41
C VAL A 7 0.09 -3.71 20.07
N ALA A 8 0.93 -2.72 19.77
CA ALA A 8 1.75 -2.72 18.56
C ALA A 8 2.64 -3.96 18.48
N ARG A 9 3.36 -4.27 19.56
CA ARG A 9 4.22 -5.47 19.65
C ARG A 9 3.42 -6.75 19.46
N TYR A 10 2.26 -6.86 20.11
CA TYR A 10 1.40 -8.02 19.97
C TYR A 10 0.96 -8.24 18.53
N ILE A 11 0.49 -7.21 17.83
CA ILE A 11 0.02 -7.32 16.45
C ILE A 11 1.19 -7.67 15.51
N ILE A 12 2.37 -7.08 15.70
CA ILE A 12 3.58 -7.43 14.95
C ILE A 12 3.92 -8.92 15.13
N GLN A 13 3.99 -9.38 16.38
CA GLN A 13 4.29 -10.78 16.68
C GLN A 13 3.25 -11.75 16.10
N ASN A 14 1.98 -11.36 16.18
CA ASN A 14 0.88 -12.14 15.60
C ASN A 14 1.03 -12.26 14.06
N THR A 15 1.39 -11.18 13.38
CA THR A 15 1.66 -11.21 11.94
C THR A 15 2.80 -12.17 11.61
N LEU A 16 3.94 -12.04 12.30
CA LEU A 16 5.10 -12.91 12.08
C LEU A 16 4.76 -14.39 12.34
N TRP A 17 3.98 -14.64 13.37
CA TRP A 17 3.52 -16.00 13.70
C TRP A 17 2.66 -16.60 12.57
N TRP A 18 1.70 -15.82 12.05
CA TRP A 18 0.86 -16.30 10.95
C TRP A 18 1.66 -16.56 9.67
N VAL A 19 2.60 -15.69 9.33
CA VAL A 19 3.49 -15.90 8.18
C VAL A 19 4.29 -17.20 8.35
N ALA A 20 4.90 -17.40 9.52
CA ALA A 20 5.67 -18.59 9.82
C ALA A 20 4.83 -19.87 9.77
N MET A 21 3.59 -19.82 10.29
CA MET A 21 2.70 -20.97 10.36
C MET A 21 2.08 -21.37 9.03
N THR A 22 1.82 -20.39 8.15
CA THR A 22 1.08 -20.63 6.90
C THR A 22 1.98 -20.67 5.68
N GLY A 23 3.19 -20.13 5.76
CA GLY A 23 4.12 -20.07 4.63
C GLY A 23 3.63 -19.19 3.47
N ILE A 24 2.79 -18.18 3.74
CA ILE A 24 2.30 -17.27 2.71
C ILE A 24 3.43 -16.41 2.12
N ASP A 25 3.32 -16.06 0.86
CA ASP A 25 4.30 -15.25 0.12
C ASP A 25 3.99 -13.75 0.10
N GLY A 26 2.77 -13.38 0.52
CA GLY A 26 2.34 -11.98 0.52
C GLY A 26 1.21 -11.67 1.49
N ILE A 27 1.12 -10.40 1.85
CA ILE A 27 0.07 -9.83 2.70
C ILE A 27 -0.61 -8.69 1.97
N ARG A 28 -1.95 -8.72 1.92
CA ARG A 28 -2.75 -7.52 1.66
C ARG A 28 -3.08 -6.86 2.99
N GLN A 29 -2.60 -5.64 3.19
CA GLN A 29 -2.93 -4.85 4.37
C GLN A 29 -4.06 -3.88 4.03
N ASP A 30 -5.22 -4.18 4.54
CA ASP A 30 -6.46 -3.41 4.43
C ASP A 30 -6.37 -2.10 5.22
N THR A 31 -7.10 -1.08 4.79
CA THR A 31 -7.29 0.19 5.52
C THR A 31 -5.99 0.89 5.94
N TRP A 32 -4.97 0.86 5.08
CA TRP A 32 -3.64 1.40 5.34
C TRP A 32 -3.60 2.82 5.92
N PRO A 33 -4.40 3.81 5.44
CA PRO A 33 -4.30 5.19 5.93
C PRO A 33 -4.79 5.40 7.38
N TYR A 34 -5.52 4.44 7.94
CA TYR A 34 -6.15 4.59 9.27
C TYR A 34 -5.25 4.19 10.42
N VAL A 35 -4.06 3.69 10.12
CA VAL A 35 -3.08 3.26 11.12
C VAL A 35 -1.89 4.21 11.09
N PRO A 36 -1.30 4.56 12.25
CA PRO A 36 -0.14 5.45 12.30
C PRO A 36 1.01 4.95 11.43
N ARG A 37 1.59 5.82 10.62
CA ARG A 37 2.71 5.49 9.71
C ARG A 37 3.92 4.95 10.46
N ALA A 38 4.19 5.48 11.67
CA ALA A 38 5.27 4.98 12.53
C ALA A 38 5.09 3.49 12.88
N TYR A 39 3.85 3.06 13.15
CA TYR A 39 3.56 1.64 13.37
C TYR A 39 3.88 0.81 12.12
N PHE A 40 3.45 1.25 10.93
CA PHE A 40 3.73 0.51 9.70
C PHE A 40 5.22 0.45 9.36
N ARG A 41 5.99 1.51 9.62
CA ARG A 41 7.46 1.43 9.51
C ARG A 41 8.02 0.28 10.36
N ASP A 42 7.60 0.19 11.62
CA ASP A 42 8.13 -0.81 12.54
C ASP A 42 7.62 -2.22 12.21
N TRP A 43 6.36 -2.32 11.78
CA TRP A 43 5.74 -3.57 11.31
C TRP A 43 6.43 -4.08 10.03
N MET A 44 6.65 -3.23 9.04
CA MET A 44 7.37 -3.59 7.81
C MET A 44 8.82 -3.97 8.10
N ALA A 45 9.51 -3.22 8.97
CA ALA A 45 10.88 -3.53 9.37
C ALA A 45 10.97 -4.92 10.05
N ALA A 46 10.01 -5.25 10.91
CA ALA A 46 9.94 -6.58 11.54
C ALA A 46 9.71 -7.70 10.52
N ILE A 47 8.76 -7.52 9.59
CA ILE A 47 8.49 -8.48 8.51
C ILE A 47 9.74 -8.69 7.65
N LYS A 48 10.36 -7.62 7.17
CA LYS A 48 11.52 -7.72 6.28
C LYS A 48 12.75 -8.31 6.94
N ARG A 49 12.90 -8.17 8.25
CA ARG A 49 13.97 -8.81 9.02
C ARG A 49 13.81 -10.33 9.09
N GLU A 50 12.58 -10.81 9.32
CA GLU A 50 12.32 -12.25 9.49
C GLU A 50 12.00 -12.94 8.13
N PHE A 51 11.32 -12.24 7.24
CA PHE A 51 10.85 -12.75 5.94
C PHE A 51 11.19 -11.75 4.82
N PRO A 52 12.45 -11.64 4.40
CA PRO A 52 12.89 -10.61 3.45
C PRO A 52 12.22 -10.70 2.06
N THR A 53 11.77 -11.87 1.67
CA THR A 53 11.11 -12.11 0.37
C THR A 53 9.59 -11.90 0.40
N LEU A 54 8.97 -11.88 1.59
CA LEU A 54 7.53 -11.65 1.73
C LEU A 54 7.16 -10.29 1.15
N ARG A 55 6.09 -10.23 0.35
CA ARG A 55 5.60 -9.00 -0.25
C ARG A 55 4.38 -8.47 0.49
N VAL A 56 4.31 -7.15 0.63
CA VAL A 56 3.17 -6.47 1.25
C VAL A 56 2.58 -5.47 0.28
N VAL A 57 1.28 -5.59 0.02
CA VAL A 57 0.49 -4.58 -0.70
C VAL A 57 -0.44 -3.87 0.28
N GLY A 58 -0.35 -2.55 0.32
CA GLY A 58 -1.21 -1.70 1.16
C GLY A 58 -2.43 -1.20 0.41
N GLU A 59 -3.57 -1.13 1.09
CA GLU A 59 -4.79 -0.55 0.53
C GLU A 59 -4.97 0.89 0.98
N VAL A 60 -4.79 1.82 0.05
CA VAL A 60 -5.15 3.24 0.21
C VAL A 60 -6.32 3.51 -0.74
N LEU A 61 -7.54 3.44 -0.21
CA LEU A 61 -8.77 3.59 -1.01
C LEU A 61 -9.02 5.08 -1.32
N ASP A 62 -8.28 5.62 -2.27
CA ASP A 62 -8.40 7.00 -2.72
C ASP A 62 -8.23 7.11 -4.24
N GLY A 63 -8.93 8.07 -4.86
CA GLY A 63 -8.81 8.36 -6.30
C GLY A 63 -7.75 9.42 -6.63
N ASP A 64 -7.13 10.04 -5.64
CA ASP A 64 -6.07 11.01 -5.86
C ASP A 64 -4.69 10.34 -5.77
N PRO A 65 -3.91 10.32 -6.87
CA PRO A 65 -2.58 9.73 -6.86
C PRO A 65 -1.61 10.41 -5.88
N THR A 66 -1.85 11.66 -5.45
CA THR A 66 -1.01 12.30 -4.43
C THR A 66 -1.19 11.66 -3.07
N MET A 67 -2.41 11.23 -2.74
CA MET A 67 -2.69 10.49 -1.51
C MET A 67 -2.02 9.12 -1.52
N ILE A 68 -2.07 8.43 -2.66
CA ILE A 68 -1.38 7.14 -2.79
C ILE A 68 0.14 7.33 -2.69
N ALA A 69 0.70 8.31 -3.40
CA ALA A 69 2.14 8.59 -3.39
C ALA A 69 2.69 8.89 -1.98
N PHE A 70 1.90 9.55 -1.14
CA PHE A 70 2.27 9.81 0.27
C PHE A 70 2.51 8.53 1.08
N HIS A 71 1.82 7.44 0.72
CA HIS A 71 1.96 6.15 1.41
C HIS A 71 2.96 5.20 0.75
N GLN A 72 3.56 5.58 -0.37
CA GLN A 72 4.51 4.72 -1.09
C GLN A 72 5.78 4.49 -0.26
N GLY A 73 6.29 3.27 -0.28
CA GLY A 73 7.55 2.91 0.37
C GLY A 73 8.78 3.36 -0.41
N GLY A 74 9.92 3.42 0.29
CA GLY A 74 11.19 3.87 -0.26
C GLY A 74 11.32 5.38 -0.39
N VAL A 75 10.41 6.14 0.25
CA VAL A 75 10.44 7.61 0.34
C VAL A 75 10.19 8.03 1.76
N THR A 76 11.12 8.79 2.32
CA THR A 76 10.89 9.50 3.58
C THR A 76 10.01 10.71 3.30
N GLN A 77 8.80 10.72 3.85
CA GLN A 77 7.85 11.79 3.68
C GLN A 77 8.13 12.96 4.64
N TRP A 78 7.34 14.04 4.55
CA TRP A 78 7.49 15.24 5.37
C TRP A 78 7.38 14.96 6.89
N ASP A 79 6.75 13.86 7.29
CA ASP A 79 6.68 13.41 8.68
C ASP A 79 7.95 12.67 9.16
N GLY A 80 8.98 12.57 8.31
CA GLY A 80 10.23 11.90 8.60
C GLY A 80 10.15 10.37 8.52
N ILE A 81 9.06 9.80 7.99
CA ILE A 81 8.82 8.36 7.98
C ILE A 81 8.81 7.81 6.54
N ASP A 82 9.61 6.76 6.32
CA ASP A 82 9.41 5.81 5.21
C ASP A 82 8.73 4.57 5.78
N VAL A 83 7.56 4.25 5.25
CA VAL A 83 6.77 3.08 5.68
C VAL A 83 7.30 1.76 5.13
N GLY A 84 8.13 1.80 4.08
CA GLY A 84 8.79 0.63 3.51
C GLY A 84 7.86 -0.40 2.84
N VAL A 85 6.60 -0.05 2.51
CA VAL A 85 5.67 -0.96 1.83
C VAL A 85 6.17 -1.30 0.43
N ASP A 86 6.00 -2.56 -0.01
CA ASP A 86 6.49 -3.01 -1.31
C ASP A 86 5.63 -2.49 -2.47
N ALA A 87 4.31 -2.40 -2.27
CA ALA A 87 3.37 -2.01 -3.31
C ALA A 87 2.10 -1.40 -2.71
N LEU A 88 1.38 -0.63 -3.52
CA LEU A 88 0.05 -0.11 -3.19
C LEU A 88 -0.92 -0.41 -4.32
N PHE A 89 -2.21 -0.56 -4.01
CA PHE A 89 -3.25 -0.67 -5.02
C PHE A 89 -3.44 0.66 -5.75
N ASP A 90 -3.55 0.58 -7.08
CA ASP A 90 -3.75 1.73 -7.96
C ASP A 90 -5.25 2.06 -8.12
N PHE A 91 -5.86 2.56 -7.07
CA PHE A 91 -7.24 3.03 -7.13
C PHE A 91 -7.43 4.23 -8.08
N PRO A 92 -6.48 5.18 -8.19
CA PRO A 92 -6.58 6.25 -9.17
C PRO A 92 -6.79 5.74 -10.59
N LEU A 93 -6.08 4.70 -11.02
CA LEU A 93 -6.25 4.09 -12.34
C LEU A 93 -7.48 3.17 -12.41
N PHE A 94 -7.84 2.50 -11.31
CA PHE A 94 -9.02 1.65 -11.24
C PHE A 94 -10.31 2.40 -11.58
N TYR A 95 -10.52 3.61 -11.05
CA TYR A 95 -11.76 4.34 -11.28
C TYR A 95 -12.01 4.71 -12.74
N PRO A 96 -11.04 5.26 -13.51
CA PRO A 96 -11.17 5.45 -14.95
C PRO A 96 -11.47 4.15 -15.72
N PHE A 97 -10.81 3.05 -15.41
CA PHE A 97 -11.09 1.75 -16.03
C PHE A 97 -12.52 1.28 -15.74
N ARG A 98 -12.92 1.28 -14.47
CA ARG A 98 -14.30 0.91 -14.10
C ARG A 98 -15.34 1.80 -14.80
N ASN A 99 -15.10 3.10 -14.88
CA ASN A 99 -15.98 4.02 -15.56
C ASN A 99 -16.11 3.72 -17.05
N ALA A 100 -14.99 3.43 -17.72
CA ALA A 100 -15.00 3.11 -19.14
C ALA A 100 -15.65 1.76 -19.43
N PHE A 101 -15.22 0.68 -18.76
CA PHE A 101 -15.61 -0.68 -19.10
C PHE A 101 -16.97 -1.08 -18.48
N ALA A 102 -17.23 -0.74 -17.23
CA ALA A 102 -18.45 -1.14 -16.56
C ALA A 102 -19.61 -0.13 -16.71
N ARG A 103 -19.31 1.15 -17.01
CA ARG A 103 -20.31 2.22 -17.07
C ARG A 103 -20.41 2.87 -18.44
N GLY A 104 -19.70 2.38 -19.45
CA GLY A 104 -19.73 2.88 -20.83
C GLY A 104 -19.24 4.32 -20.98
N ARG A 105 -18.40 4.83 -20.06
CA ARG A 105 -17.85 6.18 -20.15
C ARG A 105 -16.63 6.21 -21.07
N SER A 106 -16.17 7.42 -21.39
CA SER A 106 -15.03 7.61 -22.28
C SER A 106 -13.73 7.07 -21.69
N LEU A 107 -12.93 6.40 -22.52
CA LEU A 107 -11.56 5.97 -22.16
C LEU A 107 -10.56 7.13 -22.00
N ARG A 108 -10.96 8.38 -22.31
CA ARG A 108 -10.06 9.55 -22.25
C ARG A 108 -9.47 9.82 -20.87
N GLU A 109 -10.16 9.40 -19.81
CA GLU A 109 -9.69 9.56 -18.43
C GLU A 109 -8.48 8.67 -18.13
N VAL A 110 -8.35 7.52 -18.80
CA VAL A 110 -7.27 6.56 -18.56
C VAL A 110 -5.88 7.15 -18.88
N PRO A 111 -5.60 7.66 -20.11
CA PRO A 111 -4.30 8.26 -20.40
C PRO A 111 -4.03 9.53 -19.57
N GLN A 112 -5.07 10.27 -19.17
CA GLN A 112 -4.92 11.42 -18.29
C GLN A 112 -4.46 10.99 -16.89
N MET A 113 -4.96 9.86 -16.37
CA MET A 113 -4.51 9.32 -15.10
C MET A 113 -3.09 8.77 -15.21
N LEU A 114 -2.77 7.98 -16.23
CA LEU A 114 -1.42 7.47 -16.47
C LEU A 114 -0.37 8.59 -16.59
N ALA A 115 -0.75 9.75 -17.15
CA ALA A 115 0.15 10.92 -17.20
C ALA A 115 0.50 11.46 -15.79
N ARG A 116 -0.24 11.06 -14.74
CA ARG A 116 0.02 11.43 -13.35
C ARG A 116 0.95 10.45 -12.62
N ASP A 117 1.37 9.35 -13.25
CA ASP A 117 2.29 8.36 -12.68
C ASP A 117 3.64 8.97 -12.27
N ARG A 118 3.99 10.12 -12.84
CA ARG A 118 5.14 10.95 -12.43
C ARG A 118 5.11 11.39 -10.96
N LEU A 119 3.95 11.30 -10.30
CA LEU A 119 3.80 11.58 -8.86
C LEU A 119 4.30 10.43 -7.99
N TYR A 120 4.33 9.23 -8.54
CA TYR A 120 4.84 8.06 -7.85
C TYR A 120 6.36 8.03 -7.92
N ARG A 121 7.00 7.67 -6.82
CA ARG A 121 8.43 7.38 -6.81
C ARG A 121 8.76 6.23 -7.75
N ASP A 122 7.94 5.20 -7.68
CA ASP A 122 8.07 3.99 -8.50
C ASP A 122 6.68 3.55 -9.00
N PRO A 123 6.29 3.94 -10.21
CA PRO A 123 5.03 3.50 -10.80
C PRO A 123 4.91 1.96 -10.94
N ALA A 124 6.05 1.26 -11.07
CA ALA A 124 6.05 -0.19 -11.19
C ALA A 124 5.68 -0.93 -9.89
N SER A 125 5.70 -0.23 -8.76
CA SER A 125 5.20 -0.77 -7.47
C SER A 125 3.69 -0.65 -7.30
N MET A 126 2.97 -0.09 -8.28
CA MET A 126 1.52 0.04 -8.23
C MET A 126 0.84 -1.23 -8.72
N VAL A 127 -0.14 -1.71 -7.95
CA VAL A 127 -0.92 -2.92 -8.29
C VAL A 127 -2.24 -2.51 -8.93
N THR A 128 -2.34 -2.72 -10.23
CA THR A 128 -3.56 -2.41 -11.00
C THR A 128 -4.70 -3.35 -10.61
N LEU A 129 -5.87 -2.77 -10.43
CA LEU A 129 -7.12 -3.48 -10.15
C LEU A 129 -8.02 -3.44 -11.37
N VAL A 130 -8.68 -4.57 -11.67
CA VAL A 130 -9.73 -4.67 -12.66
C VAL A 130 -10.85 -5.50 -12.03
N GLY A 131 -11.99 -4.87 -11.73
CA GLY A 131 -13.12 -5.53 -11.08
C GLY A 131 -14.42 -4.79 -11.32
#